data_1a79a1cbb977d69ce4474e65c432a5ab
#
_entry.id   1a79a1cbb977d69ce4474e65c432a5ab
#
_cell.length_a   1.000
_cell.length_b   1.000
_cell.length_c   1.000
_cell.angle_alpha   90.00
_cell.angle_beta   90.00
_cell.angle_gamma   90.00
#
_symmetry.space_group_name_H-M   'P 1'
#
loop_
_entity.id
_entity.type
_entity.pdbx_description
1 polymer ?
#
loop_
_entity_poly.entity_id
_entity_poly.type
_entity_poly.pdbx_seq_one_letter_code
_entity_poly.pdbx_strand_id
1 'polypeptide(L)'
;MKKKTKAKRRRRLKLWVMVMLLPATVVMASILIMVFYTIIPDAIKHNIKETPKNLFEIELPEENIPLYKEAADAYGIPWTLLAAHHRIETKFSTMDPLLSPVGAEGHLQFMPCTFVGWTYPSCSGLGKGEIPEEAKTDPAVIAEYGGYGVDGNKDGVADPYNLTDALYSAANYLSKNGAAKGELERAIFQYNHSDEYVEDVLHYYHMYEKDFVAE
;
A
#
# COMPACT_ATOMS: atom_id res chain seq x y z
N MET A 1 48.18 -34.47 24.74
CA MET A 1 48.02 -33.30 23.82
C MET A 1 47.86 -33.63 22.32
N LYS A 2 48.15 -34.86 21.83
CA LYS A 2 48.10 -35.22 20.40
C LYS A 2 46.69 -35.42 19.75
N LYS A 3 45.62 -35.65 20.55
CA LYS A 3 44.25 -35.88 20.00
C LYS A 3 43.52 -34.61 19.50
N LYS A 4 43.74 -33.43 20.13
CA LYS A 4 43.10 -32.15 19.74
C LYS A 4 43.61 -31.61 18.39
N THR A 5 44.84 -31.87 18.04
CA THR A 5 45.45 -31.39 16.78
C THR A 5 44.96 -32.19 15.55
N LYS A 6 44.72 -33.50 15.70
CA LYS A 6 44.16 -34.34 14.61
C LYS A 6 42.72 -33.98 14.27
N ALA A 7 41.88 -33.65 15.26
CA ALA A 7 40.50 -33.23 15.05
C ALA A 7 40.40 -31.86 14.33
N LYS A 8 41.25 -30.88 14.69
CA LYS A 8 41.31 -29.57 14.06
C LYS A 8 41.80 -29.63 12.60
N ARG A 9 42.73 -30.54 12.28
CA ARG A 9 43.24 -30.79 10.93
C ARG A 9 42.17 -31.45 10.04
N ARG A 10 41.38 -32.44 10.57
CA ARG A 10 40.27 -33.08 9.86
C ARG A 10 39.12 -32.09 9.57
N ARG A 11 38.83 -31.16 10.49
CA ARG A 11 37.81 -30.14 10.30
C ARG A 11 38.21 -29.12 9.22
N ARG A 12 39.47 -28.69 9.20
CA ARG A 12 40.01 -27.81 8.16
C ARG A 12 40.01 -28.50 6.79
N LEU A 13 40.40 -29.77 6.73
CA LEU A 13 40.40 -30.54 5.46
C LEU A 13 38.99 -30.71 4.92
N LYS A 14 37.99 -30.98 5.75
CA LYS A 14 36.57 -31.03 5.35
C LYS A 14 36.05 -29.66 4.84
N LEU A 15 36.45 -28.57 5.50
CA LEU A 15 36.08 -27.21 5.08
C LEU A 15 36.70 -26.88 3.71
N TRP A 16 37.96 -27.21 3.48
CA TRP A 16 38.64 -27.01 2.21
C TRP A 16 38.03 -27.83 1.08
N VAL A 17 37.69 -29.09 1.35
CA VAL A 17 36.98 -29.94 0.37
C VAL A 17 35.59 -29.39 0.05
N MET A 18 34.85 -28.87 1.02
CA MET A 18 33.55 -28.24 0.82
C MET A 18 33.67 -26.96 -0.02
N VAL A 19 34.66 -26.10 0.27
CA VAL A 19 34.92 -24.87 -0.50
C VAL A 19 35.35 -25.16 -1.95
N MET A 20 36.12 -26.24 -2.17
CA MET A 20 36.53 -26.65 -3.53
C MET A 20 35.41 -27.32 -4.33
N LEU A 21 34.46 -28.00 -3.68
CA LEU A 21 33.34 -28.65 -4.34
C LEU A 21 32.19 -27.68 -4.64
N LEU A 22 32.08 -26.55 -3.91
CA LEU A 22 31.01 -25.57 -4.08
C LEU A 22 30.93 -25.00 -5.51
N PRO A 23 32.04 -24.58 -6.17
CA PRO A 23 31.96 -24.10 -7.55
C PRO A 23 31.59 -25.22 -8.54
N ALA A 24 32.05 -26.44 -8.30
CA ALA A 24 31.70 -27.59 -9.17
C ALA A 24 30.20 -27.94 -9.09
N THR A 25 29.62 -27.88 -7.89
CA THR A 25 28.17 -28.14 -7.70
C THR A 25 27.32 -27.02 -8.30
N VAL A 26 27.76 -25.75 -8.21
CA VAL A 26 27.07 -24.62 -8.84
C VAL A 26 27.12 -24.75 -10.38
N VAL A 27 28.26 -25.10 -10.95
CA VAL A 27 28.40 -25.33 -12.40
C VAL A 27 27.54 -26.49 -12.87
N MET A 28 27.55 -27.61 -12.15
CA MET A 28 26.69 -28.76 -12.45
C MET A 28 25.19 -28.40 -12.39
N ALA A 29 24.77 -27.67 -11.36
CA ALA A 29 23.39 -27.19 -11.24
C ALA A 29 23.00 -26.27 -12.41
N SER A 30 23.90 -25.36 -12.79
CA SER A 30 23.69 -24.46 -13.94
C SER A 30 23.53 -25.23 -15.26
N ILE A 31 24.36 -26.25 -15.49
CA ILE A 31 24.27 -27.10 -16.66
C ILE A 31 22.96 -27.90 -16.65
N LEU A 32 22.57 -28.46 -15.53
CA LEU A 32 21.29 -29.18 -15.41
C LEU A 32 20.08 -28.27 -15.67
N ILE A 33 20.09 -27.04 -15.18
CA ILE A 33 19.06 -26.04 -15.43
C ILE A 33 19.03 -25.71 -16.94
N MET A 34 20.19 -25.52 -17.57
CA MET A 34 20.29 -25.23 -18.99
C MET A 34 19.78 -26.38 -19.86
N VAL A 35 20.15 -27.62 -19.53
CA VAL A 35 19.67 -28.83 -20.23
C VAL A 35 18.16 -29.00 -20.00
N PHE A 36 17.67 -28.81 -18.79
CA PHE A 36 16.24 -28.87 -18.48
C PHE A 36 15.47 -27.83 -19.31
N TYR A 37 15.99 -26.60 -19.40
CA TYR A 37 15.38 -25.52 -20.19
C TYR A 37 15.33 -25.84 -21.71
N THR A 38 16.31 -26.60 -22.24
CA THR A 38 16.32 -26.99 -23.65
C THR A 38 15.36 -28.13 -23.97
N ILE A 39 15.03 -28.99 -22.98
CA ILE A 39 14.14 -30.14 -23.14
C ILE A 39 12.65 -29.76 -22.96
N ILE A 40 12.37 -28.63 -22.27
CA ILE A 40 10.99 -28.19 -22.06
C ILE A 40 10.34 -27.83 -23.41
N PRO A 41 9.14 -28.37 -23.74
CA PRO A 41 8.38 -27.98 -24.93
C PRO A 41 8.15 -26.46 -24.98
N ASP A 42 8.16 -25.89 -26.18
CA ASP A 42 8.02 -24.42 -26.34
C ASP A 42 6.70 -23.88 -25.80
N ALA A 43 5.64 -24.69 -25.80
CA ALA A 43 4.37 -24.35 -25.15
C ALA A 43 4.49 -24.12 -23.62
N ILE A 44 5.37 -24.89 -22.96
CA ILE A 44 5.63 -24.71 -21.52
C ILE A 44 6.58 -23.54 -21.28
N LYS A 45 7.56 -23.33 -22.19
CA LYS A 45 8.44 -22.15 -22.13
C LYS A 45 7.66 -20.85 -22.27
N HIS A 46 6.64 -20.84 -23.14
CA HIS A 46 5.75 -19.69 -23.29
C HIS A 46 4.99 -19.42 -21.99
N ASN A 47 4.41 -20.44 -21.38
CA ASN A 47 3.71 -20.34 -20.09
C ASN A 47 4.64 -19.95 -18.93
N ILE A 48 5.93 -20.34 -18.96
CA ILE A 48 6.92 -19.92 -17.94
C ILE A 48 7.35 -18.47 -18.16
N LYS A 49 7.39 -17.97 -19.40
CA LYS A 49 7.63 -16.56 -19.71
C LYS A 49 6.46 -15.67 -19.32
N GLU A 50 5.27 -16.22 -19.34
CA GLU A 50 4.03 -15.60 -18.87
C GLU A 50 3.69 -16.01 -17.43
N THR A 51 4.69 -16.46 -16.63
CA THR A 51 4.51 -16.49 -15.18
C THR A 51 4.08 -15.08 -14.81
N PRO A 52 2.87 -14.87 -14.27
CA PRO A 52 2.38 -13.53 -14.05
C PRO A 52 3.42 -12.80 -13.20
N LYS A 53 3.86 -11.65 -13.66
CA LYS A 53 4.71 -10.71 -12.91
C LYS A 53 4.12 -10.42 -11.52
N ASN A 54 2.91 -10.87 -11.27
CA ASN A 54 1.99 -10.50 -10.22
C ASN A 54 1.70 -11.59 -9.19
N LEU A 55 2.55 -12.64 -9.05
CA LEU A 55 2.32 -13.68 -8.02
C LEU A 55 2.32 -13.08 -6.59
N PHE A 56 2.75 -11.84 -6.42
CA PHE A 56 2.76 -11.08 -5.17
C PHE A 56 2.15 -9.68 -5.32
N GLU A 57 1.64 -9.31 -6.49
CA GLU A 57 0.98 -8.02 -6.70
C GLU A 57 -0.48 -8.14 -6.27
N ILE A 58 -0.88 -7.32 -5.30
CA ILE A 58 -2.28 -7.20 -4.89
C ILE A 58 -3.01 -6.52 -6.03
N GLU A 59 -3.91 -7.26 -6.69
CA GLU A 59 -4.72 -6.72 -7.79
C GLU A 59 -5.71 -5.67 -7.26
N LEU A 60 -6.03 -4.69 -8.09
CA LEU A 60 -7.09 -3.72 -7.82
C LEU A 60 -8.43 -4.47 -7.75
N PRO A 61 -9.20 -4.40 -6.64
CA PRO A 61 -10.52 -5.00 -6.58
C PRO A 61 -11.47 -4.28 -7.54
N GLU A 62 -11.81 -4.94 -8.66
CA GLU A 62 -12.67 -4.33 -9.70
C GLU A 62 -14.05 -3.96 -9.18
N GLU A 63 -14.57 -4.68 -8.18
CA GLU A 63 -15.82 -4.39 -7.50
C GLU A 63 -15.85 -3.03 -6.82
N ASN A 64 -14.69 -2.47 -6.46
CA ASN A 64 -14.58 -1.15 -5.84
C ASN A 64 -14.45 -0.01 -6.86
N ILE A 65 -14.21 -0.29 -8.15
CA ILE A 65 -14.03 0.74 -9.17
C ILE A 65 -15.23 1.70 -9.26
N PRO A 66 -16.50 1.25 -9.24
CA PRO A 66 -17.64 2.17 -9.25
C PRO A 66 -17.62 3.15 -8.08
N LEU A 67 -17.25 2.68 -6.89
CA LEU A 67 -17.20 3.51 -5.69
C LEU A 67 -16.03 4.52 -5.74
N TYR A 68 -14.86 4.13 -6.25
CA TYR A 68 -13.76 5.07 -6.48
C TYR A 68 -14.18 6.17 -7.46
N LYS A 69 -14.86 5.82 -8.55
CA LYS A 69 -15.34 6.78 -9.54
C LYS A 69 -16.35 7.76 -8.93
N GLU A 70 -17.32 7.25 -8.20
CA GLU A 70 -18.35 8.08 -7.56
C GLU A 70 -17.74 9.09 -6.57
N ALA A 71 -16.86 8.63 -5.66
CA ALA A 71 -16.20 9.50 -4.69
C ALA A 71 -15.26 10.50 -5.38
N ALA A 72 -14.52 10.09 -6.39
CA ALA A 72 -13.59 10.95 -7.12
C ALA A 72 -14.33 12.03 -7.93
N ASP A 73 -15.41 11.68 -8.62
CA ASP A 73 -16.23 12.59 -9.40
C ASP A 73 -16.86 13.68 -8.52
N ALA A 74 -17.31 13.32 -7.30
CA ALA A 74 -17.86 14.27 -6.33
C ALA A 74 -16.87 15.39 -5.93
N TYR A 75 -15.56 15.13 -6.04
CA TYR A 75 -14.50 16.05 -5.63
C TYR A 75 -13.57 16.50 -6.76
N GLY A 76 -13.84 16.07 -8.00
CA GLY A 76 -13.10 16.49 -9.20
C GLY A 76 -11.64 16.01 -9.21
N ILE A 77 -11.37 14.79 -8.78
CA ILE A 77 -10.02 14.18 -8.78
C ILE A 77 -10.01 12.87 -9.60
N PRO A 78 -8.84 12.38 -10.05
CA PRO A 78 -8.76 11.08 -10.71
C PRO A 78 -9.15 9.95 -9.74
N TRP A 79 -10.03 9.04 -10.16
CA TRP A 79 -10.42 7.88 -9.34
C TRP A 79 -9.26 6.90 -9.10
N THR A 80 -8.34 6.80 -10.05
CA THR A 80 -7.12 6.02 -9.98
C THR A 80 -6.18 6.49 -8.86
N LEU A 81 -6.23 7.80 -8.54
CA LEU A 81 -5.52 8.35 -7.38
C LEU A 81 -6.09 7.82 -6.05
N LEU A 82 -7.41 7.73 -5.91
CA LEU A 82 -8.04 7.12 -4.71
C LEU A 82 -7.69 5.64 -4.58
N ALA A 83 -7.74 4.89 -5.68
CA ALA A 83 -7.37 3.49 -5.69
C ALA A 83 -5.89 3.29 -5.29
N ALA A 84 -4.98 4.15 -5.77
CA ALA A 84 -3.58 4.13 -5.38
C ALA A 84 -3.39 4.40 -3.88
N HIS A 85 -4.07 5.40 -3.30
CA HIS A 85 -4.05 5.64 -1.85
C HIS A 85 -4.59 4.43 -1.07
N HIS A 86 -5.75 3.89 -1.44
CA HIS A 86 -6.33 2.73 -0.76
C HIS A 86 -5.40 1.51 -0.78
N ARG A 87 -4.67 1.32 -1.90
CA ARG A 87 -3.63 0.29 -1.99
C ARG A 87 -2.51 0.53 -0.99
N ILE A 88 -1.95 1.73 -0.94
CA ILE A 88 -0.80 2.06 -0.09
C ILE A 88 -1.18 2.03 1.38
N GLU A 89 -2.33 2.58 1.76
CA GLU A 89 -2.75 2.69 3.15
C GLU A 89 -3.06 1.32 3.77
N THR A 90 -3.85 0.50 3.12
CA THR A 90 -4.37 -0.74 3.72
C THR A 90 -4.36 -1.95 2.81
N LYS A 91 -3.70 -1.87 1.64
CA LYS A 91 -3.72 -2.92 0.61
C LYS A 91 -5.15 -3.34 0.28
N PHE A 92 -5.97 -2.34 -0.05
CA PHE A 92 -7.40 -2.53 -0.31
C PHE A 92 -8.15 -3.16 0.87
N SER A 93 -7.96 -2.59 2.06
CA SER A 93 -8.62 -3.04 3.30
C SER A 93 -8.22 -4.44 3.79
N THR A 94 -7.11 -5.00 3.33
CA THR A 94 -6.63 -6.29 3.83
C THR A 94 -5.81 -6.19 5.12
N MET A 95 -5.50 -4.97 5.58
CA MET A 95 -4.87 -4.74 6.87
C MET A 95 -5.85 -5.09 8.01
N ASP A 96 -5.40 -5.85 9.00
CA ASP A 96 -6.21 -6.23 10.16
C ASP A 96 -5.37 -6.13 11.45
N PRO A 97 -5.76 -5.29 12.44
CA PRO A 97 -6.86 -4.32 12.37
C PRO A 97 -6.58 -3.14 11.43
N LEU A 98 -7.62 -2.44 10.96
CA LEU A 98 -7.54 -1.18 10.21
C LEU A 98 -7.17 0.00 11.15
N LEU A 99 -6.11 -0.19 11.93
CA LEU A 99 -5.62 0.76 12.93
C LEU A 99 -4.10 0.69 12.98
N SER A 100 -3.44 1.79 12.68
CA SER A 100 -1.98 1.84 12.72
C SER A 100 -1.44 1.95 14.17
N PRO A 101 -0.16 1.58 14.40
CA PRO A 101 0.48 1.76 15.71
C PRO A 101 0.51 3.21 16.21
N VAL A 102 0.44 4.19 15.29
CA VAL A 102 0.44 5.62 15.62
C VAL A 102 -0.97 6.19 15.79
N GLY A 103 -2.01 5.40 15.51
CA GLY A 103 -3.40 5.74 15.71
C GLY A 103 -4.11 6.28 14.47
N ALA A 104 -3.60 6.02 13.27
CA ALA A 104 -4.35 6.24 12.03
C ALA A 104 -5.43 5.16 11.86
N GLU A 105 -6.62 5.54 11.45
CA GLU A 105 -7.83 4.74 11.50
C GLU A 105 -8.46 4.50 10.12
N GLY A 106 -9.07 3.32 9.98
CA GLY A 106 -9.94 2.97 8.87
C GLY A 106 -9.22 2.63 7.56
N HIS A 107 -10.00 2.53 6.50
CA HIS A 107 -9.58 2.06 5.18
C HIS A 107 -8.51 2.96 4.52
N LEU A 108 -8.54 4.24 4.79
CA LEU A 108 -7.63 5.26 4.25
C LEU A 108 -6.70 5.86 5.33
N GLN A 109 -6.58 5.22 6.48
CA GLN A 109 -5.64 5.54 7.56
C GLN A 109 -5.62 7.01 7.98
N PHE A 110 -6.80 7.59 8.22
CA PHE A 110 -6.88 8.97 8.70
C PHE A 110 -6.41 9.09 10.15
N MET A 111 -5.58 10.11 10.44
CA MET A 111 -5.40 10.53 11.82
C MET A 111 -6.69 11.18 12.33
N PRO A 112 -7.15 10.88 13.56
CA PRO A 112 -8.41 11.41 14.10
C PRO A 112 -8.56 12.92 14.00
N CYS A 113 -7.50 13.70 14.28
CA CYS A 113 -7.54 15.16 14.15
C CYS A 113 -7.61 15.67 12.71
N THR A 114 -7.12 14.90 11.75
CA THR A 114 -7.31 15.22 10.33
C THR A 114 -8.74 14.94 9.91
N PHE A 115 -9.33 13.87 10.44
CA PHE A 115 -10.69 13.47 10.15
C PHE A 115 -11.71 14.47 10.74
N VAL A 116 -11.61 14.78 12.04
CA VAL A 116 -12.55 15.67 12.75
C VAL A 116 -12.25 17.16 12.53
N GLY A 117 -10.99 17.51 12.41
CA GLY A 117 -10.51 18.89 12.28
C GLY A 117 -9.49 19.25 13.36
N TRP A 118 -8.41 19.88 12.94
CA TRP A 118 -7.28 20.23 13.80
C TRP A 118 -7.59 21.32 14.84
N THR A 119 -8.74 21.99 14.71
CA THR A 119 -9.21 22.98 15.69
C THR A 119 -9.98 22.33 16.85
N TYR A 120 -10.21 21.02 16.83
CA TYR A 120 -10.82 20.30 17.93
C TYR A 120 -9.93 20.39 19.18
N PRO A 121 -10.49 20.65 20.39
CA PRO A 121 -9.71 21.07 21.58
C PRO A 121 -8.60 20.11 22.02
N SER A 122 -8.75 18.78 21.80
CA SER A 122 -7.75 17.79 22.17
C SER A 122 -6.72 17.51 21.06
N CYS A 123 -6.83 18.15 19.90
CA CYS A 123 -5.95 17.92 18.78
C CYS A 123 -4.58 18.53 18.97
N SER A 124 -3.54 17.69 18.91
CA SER A 124 -2.14 18.08 19.04
C SER A 124 -1.20 16.97 18.57
N GLY A 125 0.09 17.24 18.56
CA GLY A 125 1.15 16.28 18.27
C GLY A 125 0.99 15.64 16.89
N LEU A 126 0.89 14.30 16.83
CA LEU A 126 0.71 13.55 15.59
C LEU A 126 -0.76 13.45 15.13
N GLY A 127 -1.69 14.12 15.83
CA GLY A 127 -3.10 14.15 15.40
C GLY A 127 -3.96 12.98 15.88
N LYS A 128 -3.53 12.23 16.91
CA LYS A 128 -4.35 11.20 17.53
C LYS A 128 -5.54 11.81 18.28
N GLY A 129 -5.28 12.84 19.12
CA GLY A 129 -6.28 13.45 19.99
C GLY A 129 -6.89 12.51 21.01
N GLU A 130 -7.65 13.05 21.96
CA GLU A 130 -8.59 12.32 22.82
C GLU A 130 -10.00 12.76 22.40
N ILE A 131 -10.54 12.16 21.33
CA ILE A 131 -11.78 12.53 20.71
C ILE A 131 -12.79 11.42 20.98
N PRO A 132 -13.93 11.69 21.67
CA PRO A 132 -15.00 10.71 21.84
C PRO A 132 -15.48 10.18 20.47
N GLU A 133 -15.83 8.91 20.40
CA GLU A 133 -16.23 8.26 19.14
C GLU A 133 -17.43 8.98 18.50
N GLU A 134 -18.43 9.34 19.30
CA GLU A 134 -19.61 10.05 18.82
C GLU A 134 -19.26 11.42 18.21
N ALA A 135 -18.26 12.12 18.76
CA ALA A 135 -17.81 13.41 18.23
C ALA A 135 -16.96 13.24 16.98
N LYS A 136 -16.17 12.15 16.92
CA LYS A 136 -15.29 11.86 15.79
C LYS A 136 -16.08 11.56 14.52
N THR A 137 -17.21 10.90 14.65
CA THR A 137 -18.04 10.43 13.53
C THR A 137 -19.27 11.31 13.24
N ASP A 138 -19.50 12.38 14.02
CA ASP A 138 -20.61 13.31 13.79
C ASP A 138 -20.26 14.33 12.68
N PRO A 139 -20.97 14.29 11.52
CA PRO A 139 -20.74 15.24 10.44
C PRO A 139 -20.86 16.72 10.85
N ALA A 140 -21.70 17.05 11.84
CA ALA A 140 -21.84 18.41 12.32
C ALA A 140 -20.61 18.88 13.11
N VAL A 141 -20.05 18.02 13.95
CA VAL A 141 -18.80 18.25 14.68
C VAL A 141 -17.63 18.38 13.71
N ILE A 142 -17.55 17.48 12.72
CA ILE A 142 -16.51 17.54 11.68
C ILE A 142 -16.58 18.88 10.92
N ALA A 143 -17.76 19.31 10.55
CA ALA A 143 -17.97 20.59 9.88
C ALA A 143 -17.59 21.79 10.76
N GLU A 144 -17.92 21.76 12.06
CA GLU A 144 -17.60 22.79 13.04
C GLU A 144 -16.07 22.98 13.17
N TYR A 145 -15.33 21.87 13.26
CA TYR A 145 -13.88 21.91 13.46
C TYR A 145 -13.06 21.88 12.17
N GLY A 146 -13.72 21.87 11.00
CA GLY A 146 -13.08 21.97 9.70
C GLY A 146 -12.32 20.70 9.29
N GLY A 147 -12.82 19.55 9.68
CA GLY A 147 -12.27 18.24 9.32
C GLY A 147 -12.51 17.84 7.87
N TYR A 148 -11.97 16.69 7.54
CA TYR A 148 -12.10 16.12 6.20
C TYR A 148 -13.05 14.92 6.14
N GLY A 149 -13.52 14.42 7.28
CA GLY A 149 -14.48 13.34 7.37
C GLY A 149 -15.78 13.66 6.62
N VAL A 150 -16.31 12.67 5.93
CA VAL A 150 -17.51 12.79 5.09
C VAL A 150 -18.40 11.57 5.32
N ASP A 151 -19.68 11.81 5.58
CA ASP A 151 -20.75 10.81 5.51
C ASP A 151 -21.08 10.58 4.02
N GLY A 152 -20.37 9.68 3.38
CA GLY A 152 -20.47 9.41 1.94
C GLY A 152 -21.68 8.53 1.60
N ASN A 153 -22.06 7.62 2.48
CA ASN A 153 -23.20 6.72 2.34
C ASN A 153 -24.53 7.36 2.78
N LYS A 154 -24.50 8.53 3.45
CA LYS A 154 -25.63 9.33 3.90
C LYS A 154 -26.49 8.64 4.98
N ASP A 155 -25.82 7.90 5.87
CA ASP A 155 -26.47 7.25 7.03
C ASP A 155 -26.49 8.13 8.28
N GLY A 156 -25.88 9.32 8.24
CA GLY A 156 -25.79 10.28 9.34
C GLY A 156 -24.51 10.16 10.16
N VAL A 157 -23.60 9.28 9.78
CA VAL A 157 -22.33 9.01 10.45
C VAL A 157 -21.19 9.10 9.44
N ALA A 158 -20.12 9.80 9.75
CA ALA A 158 -18.89 9.76 8.95
C ALA A 158 -17.91 8.77 9.60
N ASP A 159 -17.91 7.54 9.12
CA ASP A 159 -17.12 6.46 9.74
C ASP A 159 -15.88 6.11 8.91
N PRO A 160 -14.63 6.32 9.41
CA PRO A 160 -13.43 5.95 8.70
C PRO A 160 -13.29 4.43 8.45
N TYR A 161 -14.05 3.61 9.18
CA TYR A 161 -14.15 2.15 8.99
C TYR A 161 -15.26 1.73 8.01
N ASN A 162 -16.08 2.66 7.52
CA ASN A 162 -16.94 2.46 6.37
C ASN A 162 -16.18 2.84 5.10
N LEU A 163 -16.05 1.92 4.13
CA LEU A 163 -15.24 2.16 2.94
C LEU A 163 -15.76 3.35 2.11
N THR A 164 -17.08 3.52 2.01
CA THR A 164 -17.66 4.66 1.27
C THR A 164 -17.27 5.99 1.91
N ASP A 165 -17.45 6.13 3.21
CA ASP A 165 -17.13 7.35 3.94
C ASP A 165 -15.63 7.65 3.90
N ALA A 166 -14.79 6.63 4.06
CA ALA A 166 -13.34 6.75 3.98
C ALA A 166 -12.88 7.25 2.61
N LEU A 167 -13.45 6.72 1.51
CA LEU A 167 -13.13 7.16 0.15
C LEU A 167 -13.59 8.60 -0.13
N TYR A 168 -14.80 8.96 0.29
CA TYR A 168 -15.29 10.33 0.17
C TYR A 168 -14.46 11.31 1.00
N SER A 169 -14.04 10.91 2.20
CA SER A 169 -13.15 11.70 3.07
C SER A 169 -11.77 11.91 2.43
N ALA A 170 -11.20 10.86 1.84
CA ALA A 170 -9.91 10.95 1.14
C ALA A 170 -10.02 11.82 -0.12
N ALA A 171 -11.10 11.68 -0.89
CA ALA A 171 -11.34 12.53 -2.05
C ALA A 171 -11.46 14.00 -1.67
N ASN A 172 -12.22 14.32 -0.60
CA ASN A 172 -12.33 15.66 -0.02
C ASN A 172 -10.96 16.22 0.39
N TYR A 173 -10.16 15.41 1.10
CA TYR A 173 -8.81 15.80 1.53
C TYR A 173 -7.91 16.12 0.33
N LEU A 174 -7.78 15.20 -0.60
CA LEU A 174 -6.91 15.33 -1.77
C LEU A 174 -7.32 16.50 -2.65
N SER A 175 -8.62 16.68 -2.90
CA SER A 175 -9.17 17.80 -3.66
C SER A 175 -8.76 19.14 -3.05
N LYS A 176 -9.02 19.33 -1.75
CA LYS A 176 -8.68 20.57 -1.02
C LYS A 176 -7.18 20.84 -0.97
N ASN A 177 -6.34 19.80 -1.05
CA ASN A 177 -4.89 19.92 -1.03
C ASN A 177 -4.24 20.03 -2.42
N GLY A 178 -5.04 20.12 -3.48
CA GLY A 178 -4.53 20.48 -4.81
C GLY A 178 -4.83 19.47 -5.92
N ALA A 179 -5.28 18.24 -5.62
CA ALA A 179 -5.51 17.22 -6.64
C ALA A 179 -6.55 17.66 -7.70
N ALA A 180 -7.60 18.37 -7.31
CA ALA A 180 -8.60 18.93 -8.24
C ALA A 180 -8.04 20.00 -9.19
N LYS A 181 -6.83 20.52 -8.92
CA LYS A 181 -6.12 21.47 -9.77
C LYS A 181 -4.98 20.81 -10.57
N GLY A 182 -4.85 19.50 -10.48
CA GLY A 182 -3.75 18.74 -11.10
C GLY A 182 -2.43 18.78 -10.31
N GLU A 183 -2.41 19.35 -9.10
CA GLU A 183 -1.23 19.41 -8.21
C GLU A 183 -1.11 18.10 -7.41
N LEU A 184 -1.00 16.94 -8.11
CA LEU A 184 -1.09 15.62 -7.49
C LEU A 184 0.01 15.37 -6.47
N GLU A 185 1.27 15.61 -6.83
CA GLU A 185 2.42 15.41 -5.91
C GLU A 185 2.25 16.18 -4.61
N ARG A 186 1.79 17.42 -4.71
CA ARG A 186 1.50 18.26 -3.55
C ARG A 186 0.39 17.66 -2.68
N ALA A 187 -0.71 17.22 -3.28
CA ALA A 187 -1.84 16.66 -2.56
C ALA A 187 -1.45 15.36 -1.83
N ILE A 188 -0.67 14.49 -2.50
CA ILE A 188 -0.15 13.26 -1.94
C ILE A 188 0.82 13.56 -0.79
N PHE A 189 1.74 14.52 -0.97
CA PHE A 189 2.69 14.91 0.07
C PHE A 189 1.98 15.49 1.32
N GLN A 190 0.87 16.20 1.14
CA GLN A 190 0.07 16.67 2.28
C GLN A 190 -0.62 15.53 3.03
N TYR A 191 -0.95 14.44 2.33
CA TYR A 191 -1.56 13.26 2.95
C TYR A 191 -0.57 12.54 3.89
N ASN A 192 0.65 12.32 3.40
CA ASN A 192 1.74 11.77 4.20
C ASN A 192 3.04 12.51 3.83
N HIS A 193 3.66 13.19 4.78
CA HIS A 193 4.85 14.04 4.58
C HIS A 193 6.12 13.22 4.31
N SER A 194 6.10 12.37 3.28
CA SER A 194 7.19 11.50 2.85
C SER A 194 7.30 11.50 1.33
N ASP A 195 8.50 11.77 0.82
CA ASP A 195 8.78 11.69 -0.62
C ASP A 195 8.64 10.25 -1.14
N GLU A 196 9.04 9.24 -0.35
CA GLU A 196 8.86 7.83 -0.68
C GLU A 196 7.38 7.47 -0.84
N TYR A 197 6.53 7.99 0.05
CA TYR A 197 5.07 7.80 -0.07
C TYR A 197 4.51 8.42 -1.36
N VAL A 198 5.00 9.60 -1.74
CA VAL A 198 4.61 10.25 -3.00
C VAL A 198 4.99 9.40 -4.20
N GLU A 199 6.23 8.87 -4.24
CA GLU A 199 6.71 8.00 -5.30
C GLU A 199 5.87 6.72 -5.41
N ASP A 200 5.54 6.09 -4.28
CA ASP A 200 4.75 4.87 -4.24
C ASP A 200 3.31 5.09 -4.73
N VAL A 201 2.64 6.15 -4.28
CA VAL A 201 1.28 6.47 -4.73
C VAL A 201 1.27 6.81 -6.21
N LEU A 202 2.21 7.62 -6.70
CA LEU A 202 2.30 7.97 -8.13
C LEU A 202 2.60 6.75 -9.00
N HIS A 203 3.42 5.81 -8.52
CA HIS A 203 3.69 4.57 -9.22
C HIS A 203 2.38 3.82 -9.52
N TYR A 204 1.55 3.58 -8.52
CA TYR A 204 0.27 2.88 -8.70
C TYR A 204 -0.77 3.71 -9.44
N TYR A 205 -0.81 5.03 -9.20
CA TYR A 205 -1.65 5.93 -9.96
C TYR A 205 -1.40 5.81 -11.48
N HIS A 206 -0.14 5.93 -11.91
CA HIS A 206 0.21 5.81 -13.34
C HIS A 206 -0.04 4.41 -13.90
N MET A 207 0.15 3.37 -13.09
CA MET A 207 -0.16 2.00 -13.49
C MET A 207 -1.66 1.85 -13.75
N TYR A 208 -2.53 2.33 -12.85
CA TYR A 208 -3.97 2.26 -13.02
C TYR A 208 -4.49 3.16 -14.14
N GLU A 209 -3.91 4.34 -14.33
CA GLU A 209 -4.23 5.19 -15.49
C GLU A 209 -3.98 4.45 -16.81
N LYS A 210 -2.84 3.77 -16.91
CA LYS A 210 -2.48 3.00 -18.10
C LYS A 210 -3.39 1.80 -18.33
N ASP A 211 -3.73 1.07 -17.26
CA ASP A 211 -4.41 -0.22 -17.37
C ASP A 211 -5.94 -0.07 -17.47
N PHE A 212 -6.52 1.01 -16.95
CA PHE A 212 -7.97 1.18 -16.83
C PHE A 212 -8.54 2.45 -17.46
N VAL A 213 -7.72 3.42 -17.85
CA VAL A 213 -8.20 4.71 -18.39
C VAL A 213 -7.67 5.00 -19.80
N ALA A 214 -6.45 4.54 -20.13
CA ALA A 214 -5.86 4.73 -21.44
C ALA A 214 -6.45 3.75 -22.47
N GLU A 215 -7.62 4.07 -23.05
CA GLU A 215 -8.11 3.55 -24.33
C GLU A 215 -8.09 4.65 -25.41
#